data_647d0bb7b530bedaf5d730a6ddf49e8e
#
_entry.id   647d0bb7b530bedaf5d730a6ddf49e8e
#
_cell.length_a   1.000
_cell.length_b   1.000
_cell.length_c   1.000
_cell.angle_alpha   90.00
_cell.angle_beta   90.00
_cell.angle_gamma   90.00
#
_symmetry.space_group_name_H-M   'P 1'
#
loop_
_entity.id
_entity.type
_entity.pdbx_description
1 polymer ?
#
loop_
_entity_poly.entity_id
_entity_poly.type
_entity_poly.pdbx_seq_one_letter_code
_entity_poly.pdbx_strand_id
1 'polypeptide(L)'
;MPTKDQQIIESLISRDERITEHFFFKSCRPLFLSVIKNVFGYEVDYDEFVNELYIHIMEDDARRLRQFQGRSSLYQWLKIVAIRFFMAKRNIMIENKSDDHLIDVANKYPDDNDNKMISKMD
;
A
#
# COMPACT_ATOMS: atom_id res chain seq x y z
N MET A 1 1.06 -28.15 6.54
CA MET A 1 -0.14 -27.39 6.81
C MET A 1 0.09 -25.94 6.56
N PRO A 2 -0.84 -25.27 5.95
CA PRO A 2 -0.67 -23.85 5.72
C PRO A 2 -0.76 -23.09 7.04
N THR A 3 0.00 -22.06 7.17
CA THR A 3 -0.05 -21.21 8.34
C THR A 3 -1.32 -20.40 8.30
N LYS A 4 -1.62 -19.73 9.39
CA LYS A 4 -2.78 -18.87 9.45
C LYS A 4 -2.64 -17.75 8.41
N ASP A 5 -1.44 -17.19 8.27
CA ASP A 5 -1.22 -16.14 7.28
C ASP A 5 -1.47 -16.66 5.88
N GLN A 6 -1.03 -17.87 5.58
CA GLN A 6 -1.27 -18.43 4.26
C GLN A 6 -2.75 -18.65 3.99
N GLN A 7 -3.49 -19.06 5.01
CA GLN A 7 -4.92 -19.22 4.86
C GLN A 7 -5.61 -17.89 4.58
N ILE A 8 -5.18 -16.85 5.25
CA ILE A 8 -5.73 -15.52 5.00
C ILE A 8 -5.40 -15.08 3.57
N ILE A 9 -4.17 -15.31 3.15
CA ILE A 9 -3.77 -14.92 1.80
C ILE A 9 -4.61 -15.64 0.76
N GLU A 10 -4.84 -16.92 0.94
CA GLU A 10 -5.65 -17.67 0.00
C GLU A 10 -7.07 -17.14 -0.04
N SER A 11 -7.61 -16.77 1.10
CA SER A 11 -8.95 -16.20 1.16
C SER A 11 -9.01 -14.84 0.47
N LEU A 12 -7.98 -14.04 0.63
CA LEU A 12 -7.94 -12.74 -0.04
C LEU A 12 -7.85 -12.93 -1.54
N ILE A 13 -7.02 -13.86 -1.98
CA ILE A 13 -6.85 -14.10 -3.41
C ILE A 13 -8.14 -14.61 -4.02
N SER A 14 -8.85 -15.48 -3.32
CA SER A 14 -10.10 -16.02 -3.83
C SER A 14 -11.26 -15.05 -3.65
N ARG A 15 -11.00 -13.87 -3.10
CA ARG A 15 -11.99 -12.82 -2.92
C ARG A 15 -13.12 -13.23 -2.00
N ASP A 16 -12.78 -13.91 -0.92
CA ASP A 16 -13.73 -14.25 0.12
C ASP A 16 -14.11 -12.96 0.82
N GLU A 17 -15.33 -12.49 0.60
CA GLU A 17 -15.75 -11.20 1.11
C GLU A 17 -15.70 -11.09 2.62
N ARG A 18 -16.08 -12.15 3.29
CA ARG A 18 -16.13 -12.10 4.73
C ARG A 18 -14.75 -11.99 5.35
N ILE A 19 -13.80 -12.77 4.84
CA ILE A 19 -12.43 -12.73 5.34
C ILE A 19 -11.77 -11.42 4.97
N THR A 20 -12.02 -10.94 3.74
CA THR A 20 -11.44 -9.68 3.29
C THR A 20 -11.92 -8.54 4.17
N GLU A 21 -13.22 -8.48 4.43
CA GLU A 21 -13.78 -7.43 5.25
C GLU A 21 -13.21 -7.50 6.66
N HIS A 22 -13.21 -8.68 7.23
CA HIS A 22 -12.77 -8.83 8.61
C HIS A 22 -11.27 -8.57 8.77
N PHE A 23 -10.47 -9.12 7.90
CA PHE A 23 -9.02 -8.99 8.05
C PHE A 23 -8.51 -7.66 7.52
N PHE A 24 -8.75 -7.40 6.24
CA PHE A 24 -8.12 -6.23 5.62
C PHE A 24 -8.74 -4.92 6.08
N PHE A 25 -10.06 -4.87 6.15
CA PHE A 25 -10.74 -3.62 6.44
C PHE A 25 -11.01 -3.38 7.93
N LYS A 26 -10.96 -4.42 8.76
CA LYS A 26 -11.19 -4.25 10.17
C LYS A 26 -9.96 -4.53 11.02
N SER A 27 -9.38 -5.71 10.88
CA SER A 27 -8.23 -6.08 11.71
C SER A 27 -7.01 -5.23 11.43
N CYS A 28 -6.81 -4.83 10.19
CA CYS A 28 -5.66 -4.03 9.81
C CYS A 28 -5.89 -2.53 9.95
N ARG A 29 -7.08 -2.12 10.40
CA ARG A 29 -7.38 -0.69 10.51
C ARG A 29 -6.38 0.07 11.37
N PRO A 30 -6.00 -0.41 12.56
CA PRO A 30 -5.03 0.34 13.36
C PRO A 30 -3.69 0.49 12.65
N LEU A 31 -3.29 -0.53 11.91
CA LEU A 31 -2.04 -0.49 11.19
C LEU A 31 -2.11 0.58 10.09
N PHE A 32 -3.18 0.56 9.30
CA PHE A 32 -3.29 1.49 8.19
C PHE A 32 -3.48 2.92 8.68
N LEU A 33 -4.20 3.10 9.79
CA LEU A 33 -4.35 4.42 10.36
C LEU A 33 -2.99 4.98 10.77
N SER A 34 -2.17 4.14 11.39
CA SER A 34 -0.85 4.57 11.84
C SER A 34 0.03 4.95 10.64
N VAL A 35 0.01 4.13 9.60
CA VAL A 35 0.83 4.40 8.43
C VAL A 35 0.39 5.69 7.76
N ILE A 36 -0.91 5.87 7.56
CA ILE A 36 -1.43 7.05 6.90
C ILE A 36 -1.09 8.30 7.70
N LYS A 37 -1.25 8.23 9.02
CA LYS A 37 -0.97 9.36 9.85
C LYS A 37 0.49 9.75 9.77
N ASN A 38 1.38 8.78 9.75
CA ASN A 38 2.80 9.06 9.68
C ASN A 38 3.24 9.55 8.31
N VAL A 39 2.61 9.06 7.26
CA VAL A 39 3.01 9.44 5.92
C VAL A 39 2.49 10.82 5.56
N PHE A 40 1.22 11.09 5.83
CA PHE A 40 0.63 12.33 5.35
C PHE A 40 0.73 13.49 6.31
N GLY A 41 0.62 13.24 7.58
CA GLY A 41 0.73 14.33 8.54
C GLY A 41 -0.44 15.31 8.53
N TYR A 42 -1.49 15.01 7.76
CA TYR A 42 -2.70 15.80 7.75
C TYR A 42 -3.86 14.88 7.44
N GLU A 43 -5.06 15.37 7.61
CA GLU A 43 -6.21 14.54 7.46
C GLU A 43 -6.51 14.18 6.03
N VAL A 44 -6.81 12.92 5.77
CA VAL A 44 -7.16 12.46 4.44
C VAL A 44 -8.34 11.51 4.60
N ASP A 45 -8.98 11.17 3.48
CA ASP A 45 -10.12 10.27 3.50
C ASP A 45 -9.59 8.84 3.68
N TYR A 46 -9.65 8.34 4.91
CA TYR A 46 -9.13 7.02 5.23
C TYR A 46 -9.73 5.92 4.37
N ASP A 47 -11.06 5.93 4.26
CA ASP A 47 -11.73 4.84 3.54
C ASP A 47 -11.33 4.82 2.08
N GLU A 48 -11.24 5.97 1.49
CA GLU A 48 -10.85 6.06 0.09
C GLU A 48 -9.41 5.58 -0.09
N PHE A 49 -8.52 6.02 0.77
CA PHE A 49 -7.11 5.69 0.65
C PHE A 49 -6.86 4.19 0.88
N VAL A 50 -7.55 3.61 1.86
CA VAL A 50 -7.36 2.19 2.12
C VAL A 50 -7.98 1.35 1.02
N ASN A 51 -9.07 1.83 0.43
CA ASN A 51 -9.66 1.11 -0.68
C ASN A 51 -8.71 1.12 -1.88
N GLU A 52 -8.02 2.23 -2.10
CA GLU A 52 -7.03 2.29 -3.17
C GLU A 52 -5.88 1.33 -2.90
N LEU A 53 -5.47 1.22 -1.65
CA LEU A 53 -4.44 0.27 -1.29
C LEU A 53 -4.90 -1.16 -1.58
N TYR A 54 -6.15 -1.46 -1.27
CA TYR A 54 -6.70 -2.78 -1.55
C TYR A 54 -6.64 -3.08 -3.05
N ILE A 55 -7.07 -2.12 -3.86
CA ILE A 55 -7.04 -2.29 -5.30
C ILE A 55 -5.60 -2.52 -5.79
N HIS A 56 -4.67 -1.77 -5.23
CA HIS A 56 -3.26 -1.91 -5.58
C HIS A 56 -2.75 -3.32 -5.29
N ILE A 57 -3.11 -3.86 -4.13
CA ILE A 57 -2.64 -5.18 -3.74
C ILE A 57 -3.26 -6.26 -4.61
N MET A 58 -4.48 -6.03 -5.07
CA MET A 58 -5.18 -7.03 -5.86
C MET A 58 -4.93 -6.92 -7.35
N GLU A 59 -4.15 -5.94 -7.79
CA GLU A 59 -3.83 -5.81 -9.21
C GLU A 59 -3.16 -7.05 -9.77
N ASP A 60 -3.39 -7.29 -11.04
CA ASP A 60 -2.75 -8.39 -11.74
C ASP A 60 -3.02 -9.73 -11.04
N ASP A 61 -4.27 -9.95 -10.70
CA ASP A 61 -4.70 -11.20 -10.08
C ASP A 61 -3.96 -11.41 -8.77
N ALA A 62 -3.89 -10.34 -7.97
CA ALA A 62 -3.27 -10.38 -6.65
C ALA A 62 -1.80 -10.82 -6.70
N ARG A 63 -1.10 -10.35 -7.72
CA ARG A 63 0.29 -10.74 -7.91
C ARG A 63 1.15 -10.52 -6.68
N ARG A 64 0.95 -9.40 -6.01
CA ARG A 64 1.77 -9.09 -4.83
C ARG A 64 1.54 -10.07 -3.70
N LEU A 65 0.30 -10.44 -3.47
CA LEU A 65 0.01 -11.42 -2.44
C LEU A 65 0.57 -12.78 -2.79
N ARG A 66 0.56 -13.12 -4.07
CA ARG A 66 1.08 -14.42 -4.49
C ARG A 66 2.59 -14.50 -4.33
N GLN A 67 3.25 -13.37 -4.24
CA GLN A 67 4.69 -13.34 -4.07
C GLN A 67 5.13 -13.37 -2.62
N PHE A 68 4.18 -13.35 -1.69
CA PHE A 68 4.51 -13.40 -0.28
C PHE A 68 5.17 -14.73 0.06
N GLN A 69 6.34 -14.68 0.67
CA GLN A 69 7.10 -15.89 0.94
C GLN A 69 7.15 -16.26 2.41
N GLY A 70 6.46 -15.57 3.25
CA GLY A 70 6.41 -15.93 4.66
C GLY A 70 7.64 -15.60 5.47
N ARG A 71 8.50 -14.72 4.96
CA ARG A 71 9.70 -14.36 5.70
C ARG A 71 9.38 -13.45 6.87
N SER A 72 8.22 -12.86 6.87
CA SER A 72 7.74 -12.07 7.99
C SER A 72 6.28 -12.40 8.11
N SER A 73 5.61 -11.84 9.11
CA SER A 73 4.18 -12.05 9.22
C SER A 73 3.48 -11.29 8.09
N LEU A 74 2.29 -11.71 7.77
CA LEU A 74 1.49 -11.02 6.77
C LEU A 74 1.25 -9.58 7.20
N TYR A 75 1.02 -9.36 8.49
CA TYR A 75 0.78 -8.02 9.02
C TYR A 75 1.99 -7.12 8.76
N GLN A 76 3.19 -7.63 9.01
CA GLN A 76 4.41 -6.85 8.79
C GLN A 76 4.62 -6.58 7.30
N TRP A 77 4.32 -7.58 6.47
CA TRP A 77 4.43 -7.42 5.03
C TRP A 77 3.47 -6.34 4.55
N LEU A 78 2.23 -6.35 5.06
CA LEU A 78 1.26 -5.35 4.68
C LEU A 78 1.69 -3.96 5.12
N LYS A 79 2.34 -3.86 6.27
CA LYS A 79 2.82 -2.57 6.74
C LYS A 79 3.79 -1.97 5.73
N ILE A 80 4.72 -2.77 5.25
CA ILE A 80 5.71 -2.28 4.30
C ILE A 80 5.08 -1.92 2.97
N VAL A 81 4.16 -2.75 2.49
CA VAL A 81 3.48 -2.46 1.24
C VAL A 81 2.68 -1.17 1.37
N ALA A 82 2.00 -0.98 2.50
CA ALA A 82 1.20 0.22 2.72
C ALA A 82 2.09 1.46 2.78
N ILE A 83 3.22 1.38 3.47
CA ILE A 83 4.12 2.52 3.55
C ILE A 83 4.58 2.93 2.15
N ARG A 84 5.00 1.96 1.36
CA ARG A 84 5.47 2.27 0.01
C ARG A 84 4.38 2.86 -0.86
N PHE A 85 3.20 2.28 -0.77
CA PHE A 85 2.07 2.74 -1.56
C PHE A 85 1.69 4.18 -1.19
N PHE A 86 1.57 4.45 0.12
CA PHE A 86 1.13 5.77 0.54
C PHE A 86 2.21 6.83 0.35
N MET A 87 3.48 6.46 0.45
CA MET A 87 4.53 7.42 0.17
C MET A 87 4.55 7.80 -1.30
N ALA A 88 4.34 6.83 -2.19
CA ALA A 88 4.26 7.11 -3.60
C ALA A 88 3.05 8.00 -3.90
N LYS A 89 1.92 7.71 -3.26
CA LYS A 89 0.71 8.50 -3.44
C LYS A 89 0.92 9.92 -2.96
N ARG A 90 1.58 10.08 -1.82
CA ARG A 90 1.85 11.41 -1.29
C ARG A 90 2.71 12.22 -2.25
N ASN A 91 3.73 11.58 -2.82
CA ASN A 91 4.60 12.28 -3.76
C ASN A 91 3.83 12.74 -4.99
N ILE A 92 2.93 11.92 -5.50
CA ILE A 92 2.12 12.30 -6.64
C ILE A 92 1.19 13.46 -6.26
N MET A 93 0.62 13.42 -5.08
CA MET A 93 -0.26 14.48 -4.64
C MET A 93 0.47 15.80 -4.50
N ILE A 94 1.69 15.76 -4.01
CA ILE A 94 2.50 16.96 -3.87
C ILE A 94 2.84 17.53 -5.23
N GLU A 95 3.20 16.67 -6.16
CA GLU A 95 3.53 17.13 -7.50
C GLU A 95 2.33 17.75 -8.19
N ASN A 96 1.16 17.19 -7.97
CA ASN A 96 -0.03 17.71 -8.63
C ASN A 96 -0.56 18.98 -8.03
N LYS A 97 -0.07 19.34 -6.84
CA LYS A 97 -0.58 20.51 -6.18
C LYS A 97 -0.05 21.78 -6.73
N SER A 98 1.06 21.75 -7.41
CA SER A 98 1.70 22.97 -7.81
C SER A 98 2.05 22.87 -9.26
N ASP A 99 1.31 23.55 -10.09
CA ASP A 99 1.55 23.52 -11.51
C ASP A 99 2.90 24.02 -11.88
N ASP A 100 3.31 25.10 -11.31
CA ASP A 100 4.59 25.65 -11.67
C ASP A 100 5.68 24.73 -11.24
N HIS A 101 5.47 24.06 -10.14
CA HIS A 101 6.44 23.21 -9.63
C HIS A 101 6.46 21.94 -10.36
N LEU A 102 5.39 21.58 -10.97
CA LEU A 102 5.27 20.33 -11.61
C LEU A 102 6.39 20.05 -12.58
N ILE A 103 6.71 21.01 -13.39
CA ILE A 103 7.74 20.85 -14.37
C ILE A 103 9.10 20.69 -13.72
N ASP A 104 9.36 21.48 -12.71
CA ASP A 104 10.62 21.37 -12.03
C ASP A 104 10.77 20.04 -11.33
N VAL A 105 9.70 19.57 -10.73
CA VAL A 105 9.73 18.32 -10.03
C VAL A 105 9.97 17.19 -11.02
N ALA A 106 9.31 17.24 -12.14
CA ALA A 106 9.49 16.21 -13.15
C ALA A 106 10.93 16.19 -13.64
N ASN A 107 11.54 17.33 -13.75
CA ASN A 107 12.92 17.37 -14.18
C ASN A 107 13.86 16.90 -13.11
N LYS A 108 13.50 17.13 -11.85
CA LYS A 108 14.33 16.78 -10.79
C LYS A 108 14.31 15.32 -10.47
N TYR A 109 13.21 14.66 -10.64
CA TYR A 109 13.10 13.27 -10.29
C TYR A 109 12.75 12.52 -11.54
N PRO A 110 13.65 12.42 -12.39
CA PRO A 110 13.45 11.72 -13.62
C PRO A 110 13.12 10.35 -13.24
N ASP A 111 12.24 10.04 -13.32
CA ASP A 111 11.86 8.73 -13.08
C ASP A 111 12.38 8.01 -12.15
N ASP A 112 12.67 7.77 -11.86
CA ASP A 112 13.15 7.09 -11.03
C ASP A 112 12.82 6.96 -10.10
N ASN A 113 12.55 7.26 -9.95
CA ASN A 113 12.44 7.16 -8.93
C ASN A 113 11.71 6.40 -8.60
N ASP A 114 11.15 6.13 -9.12
CA ASP A 114 10.35 5.43 -8.76
C ASP A 114 10.78 4.46 -8.27
N ASN A 115 11.38 4.22 -8.42
CA ASN A 115 11.80 3.17 -8.03
C ASN A 115 12.75 3.44 -7.25
N LYS A 116 13.34 4.36 -7.41
CA LYS A 116 14.26 4.49 -6.68
C LYS A 116 13.92 4.88 -5.49
N MET A 117 13.24 5.73 -5.26
CA MET A 117 13.03 6.06 -4.05
C MET A 117 12.25 5.16 -3.47
N ILE A 118 11.32 4.68 -3.97
CA ILE A 118 10.58 3.77 -3.40
C ILE A 118 11.27 2.55 -3.38
N SER A 119 12.05 2.30 -4.28
CA SER A 119 12.69 1.13 -4.25
C SER A 119 13.75 1.13 -3.39
N LYS A 120 14.27 2.20 -3.05
CA LYS A 120 15.23 2.17 -2.19
C LYS A 120 14.72 1.85 -1.01
N MET A 121 13.56 2.02 -0.77
CA MET A 121 13.05 1.60 0.38
C MET A 121 12.80 0.22 0.21
N ASP A 122 12.95 -0.28 -0.82
CA ASP A 122 12.78 -1.64 -1.00
C ASP A 122 13.88 -2.40 -0.43
#